data_0b2ac4f3dcd52dbb530e16058ece9430
#
_entry.id   0b2ac4f3dcd52dbb530e16058ece9430
#
_cell.length_a   1.000
_cell.length_b   1.000
_cell.length_c   1.000
_cell.angle_alpha   90.00
_cell.angle_beta   90.00
_cell.angle_gamma   90.00
#
_symmetry.space_group_name_H-M   'P 1'
#
loop_
_entity.id
_entity.type
_entity.pdbx_description
1 polymer ?
#
loop_
_entity_poly.entity_id
_entity_poly.type
_entity_poly.pdbx_seq_one_letter_code
_entity_poly.pdbx_strand_id
1 'polypeptide(L)'
;MPYRRLAGPIVALLAVVGYVACSEEAPVAPGATHHMTTDVTSLVLDPFTFRAPLDPYQIHQLPDFLIHSNARKDIVIQRAVFAPGAGPWHTHPGPSFVYVIEGEIKVEMFTKKEGCTETPVFVPGNPYAVEVADMVHRAVVVSAEPAVLMVTRFNIPVGQPFTIPAADPGC
;
A
#
# COMPACT_ATOMS: atom_id res chain seq x y z
N MET A 1 -14.53 -33.37 -74.48
CA MET A 1 -13.32 -33.15 -73.67
C MET A 1 -13.69 -33.49 -72.21
N PRO A 2 -13.11 -34.55 -71.63
CA PRO A 2 -13.47 -35.02 -70.33
C PRO A 2 -12.57 -34.38 -69.27
N TYR A 3 -13.20 -33.82 -68.25
CA TYR A 3 -12.57 -33.27 -67.03
C TYR A 3 -12.03 -34.44 -66.18
N ARG A 4 -10.71 -34.51 -66.00
CA ARG A 4 -10.05 -35.36 -65.03
C ARG A 4 -10.20 -34.74 -63.63
N ARG A 5 -10.89 -35.44 -62.71
CA ARG A 5 -10.88 -35.15 -61.30
C ARG A 5 -9.57 -35.65 -60.67
N LEU A 6 -8.77 -34.73 -60.18
CA LEU A 6 -7.61 -35.05 -59.34
C LEU A 6 -8.11 -35.15 -57.87
N ALA A 7 -8.03 -36.37 -57.36
CA ALA A 7 -8.23 -36.60 -55.92
C ALA A 7 -6.92 -36.25 -55.21
N GLY A 8 -6.95 -35.17 -54.42
CA GLY A 8 -5.86 -34.83 -53.49
C GLY A 8 -6.02 -35.55 -52.15
N PRO A 9 -4.94 -35.89 -51.45
CA PRO A 9 -5.00 -36.59 -50.20
C PRO A 9 -5.47 -35.66 -49.08
N ILE A 10 -6.42 -36.16 -48.30
CA ILE A 10 -6.88 -35.51 -47.06
C ILE A 10 -5.79 -35.69 -46.02
N VAL A 11 -5.07 -34.62 -45.72
CA VAL A 11 -4.16 -34.59 -44.56
C VAL A 11 -5.00 -34.36 -43.32
N ALA A 12 -5.18 -35.39 -42.51
CA ALA A 12 -5.78 -35.30 -41.21
C ALA A 12 -4.85 -34.54 -40.26
N LEU A 13 -5.21 -33.30 -39.93
CA LEU A 13 -4.51 -32.50 -38.93
C LEU A 13 -4.95 -32.99 -37.54
N LEU A 14 -4.11 -33.80 -36.90
CA LEU A 14 -4.24 -34.15 -35.49
C LEU A 14 -3.96 -32.89 -34.64
N ALA A 15 -4.99 -32.25 -34.12
CA ALA A 15 -4.84 -31.23 -33.13
C ALA A 15 -4.41 -31.88 -31.80
N VAL A 16 -3.13 -31.73 -31.45
CA VAL A 16 -2.63 -32.04 -30.12
C VAL A 16 -3.11 -30.92 -29.20
N VAL A 17 -4.16 -31.18 -28.44
CA VAL A 17 -4.58 -30.31 -27.34
C VAL A 17 -3.55 -30.49 -26.25
N GLY A 18 -2.58 -29.59 -26.20
CA GLY A 18 -1.68 -29.47 -25.05
C GLY A 18 -2.46 -28.98 -23.84
N TYR A 19 -2.68 -29.86 -22.87
CA TYR A 19 -3.05 -29.44 -21.53
C TYR A 19 -1.88 -28.67 -20.94
N VAL A 20 -2.02 -27.35 -20.86
CA VAL A 20 -1.19 -26.55 -19.99
C VAL A 20 -1.65 -26.89 -18.58
N ALA A 21 -0.93 -27.80 -17.92
CA ALA A 21 -1.04 -27.96 -16.50
C ALA A 21 -0.62 -26.64 -15.87
N CYS A 22 -1.56 -25.91 -15.29
CA CYS A 22 -1.22 -24.89 -14.32
C CYS A 22 -0.42 -25.60 -13.22
N SER A 23 0.89 -25.35 -13.19
CA SER A 23 1.71 -25.74 -12.07
C SER A 23 1.12 -25.00 -10.85
N GLU A 24 0.55 -25.74 -9.91
CA GLU A 24 0.29 -25.24 -8.58
C GLU A 24 1.61 -24.64 -8.08
N GLU A 25 1.60 -23.33 -7.86
CA GLU A 25 2.68 -22.66 -7.16
C GLU A 25 2.86 -23.38 -5.83
N ALA A 26 4.08 -23.87 -5.62
CA ALA A 26 4.44 -24.50 -4.35
C ALA A 26 4.06 -23.52 -3.21
N PRO A 27 3.50 -24.02 -2.11
CA PRO A 27 3.15 -23.18 -0.98
C PRO A 27 4.41 -22.44 -0.53
N VAL A 28 4.33 -21.10 -0.56
CA VAL A 28 5.38 -20.22 -0.05
C VAL A 28 5.67 -20.67 1.39
N ALA A 29 6.89 -21.12 1.63
CA ALA A 29 7.31 -21.60 2.94
C ALA A 29 6.96 -20.54 4.01
N PRO A 30 6.44 -20.95 5.17
CA PRO A 30 6.15 -20.06 6.28
C PRO A 30 7.47 -19.66 6.94
N GLY A 31 8.16 -18.70 6.33
CA GLY A 31 9.42 -18.12 6.78
C GLY A 31 9.39 -16.60 6.80
N ALA A 32 8.24 -15.99 6.53
CA ALA A 32 8.05 -14.58 6.82
C ALA A 32 8.02 -14.44 8.34
N THR A 33 9.19 -14.20 8.94
CA THR A 33 9.28 -13.69 10.30
C THR A 33 8.43 -12.44 10.34
N HIS A 34 7.26 -12.55 10.96
CA HIS A 34 6.49 -11.39 11.39
C HIS A 34 7.37 -10.65 12.39
N HIS A 35 8.18 -9.72 11.90
CA HIS A 35 8.69 -8.67 12.74
C HIS A 35 7.49 -7.84 13.15
N MET A 36 6.85 -8.23 14.25
CA MET A 36 6.07 -7.31 15.05
C MET A 36 7.06 -6.26 15.56
N THR A 37 7.34 -5.26 14.74
CA THR A 37 7.81 -4.01 15.30
C THR A 37 6.59 -3.46 16.04
N THR A 38 6.62 -3.59 17.35
CA THR A 38 5.76 -2.86 18.28
C THR A 38 6.06 -1.38 18.06
N ASP A 39 5.48 -0.85 17.00
CA ASP A 39 5.46 0.58 16.79
C ASP A 39 4.38 1.13 17.69
N VAL A 40 4.88 1.78 18.69
CA VAL A 40 4.22 2.23 19.89
C VAL A 40 3.03 3.12 19.55
N THR A 41 1.87 2.79 20.14
CA THR A 41 0.87 3.75 20.60
C THR A 41 -0.24 4.20 19.65
N SER A 42 -0.67 3.41 18.73
CA SER A 42 -2.10 3.35 18.49
C SER A 42 -2.55 1.96 18.95
N LEU A 43 -3.64 1.87 19.66
CA LEU A 43 -4.22 0.59 20.04
C LEU A 43 -4.69 -0.09 18.74
N VAL A 44 -3.78 -0.78 18.08
CA VAL A 44 -4.06 -1.49 16.83
C VAL A 44 -4.71 -2.81 17.20
N LEU A 45 -6.03 -2.86 17.12
CA LEU A 45 -6.83 -3.99 17.58
C LEU A 45 -6.79 -5.21 16.65
N ASP A 46 -6.25 -5.11 15.44
CA ASP A 46 -6.05 -6.24 14.51
C ASP A 46 -5.15 -5.80 13.34
N PRO A 47 -3.82 -5.73 13.52
CA PRO A 47 -2.94 -5.29 12.45
C PRO A 47 -2.68 -6.42 11.46
N PHE A 48 -3.07 -6.22 10.22
CA PHE A 48 -2.47 -6.93 9.11
C PHE A 48 -1.37 -6.03 8.51
N THR A 49 -0.14 -6.53 8.45
CA THR A 49 0.96 -5.81 7.80
C THR A 49 1.65 -6.72 6.79
N PHE A 50 1.61 -6.34 5.52
CA PHE A 50 2.40 -6.94 4.46
C PHE A 50 3.59 -6.03 4.16
N ARG A 51 4.78 -6.63 4.03
CA ARG A 51 6.00 -5.91 3.68
C ARG A 51 6.78 -6.72 2.66
N ALA A 52 7.15 -6.09 1.54
CA ALA A 52 7.98 -6.71 0.52
C ALA A 52 8.94 -5.69 -0.10
N PRO A 53 10.20 -6.10 -0.36
CA PRO A 53 11.12 -5.26 -1.10
C PRO A 53 10.77 -5.29 -2.60
N LEU A 54 10.85 -4.12 -3.22
CA LEU A 54 10.78 -3.96 -4.67
C LEU A 54 12.12 -3.48 -5.21
N ASP A 55 12.47 -3.96 -6.39
CA ASP A 55 13.56 -3.41 -7.19
C ASP A 55 13.25 -1.95 -7.59
N PRO A 56 14.22 -1.17 -8.10
CA PRO A 56 13.97 0.20 -8.51
C PRO A 56 12.73 0.33 -9.39
N TYR A 57 11.86 1.29 -9.10
CA TYR A 57 10.55 1.43 -9.73
C TYR A 57 10.14 2.88 -9.94
N GLN A 58 9.17 3.07 -10.83
CA GLN A 58 8.45 4.33 -11.01
C GLN A 58 6.95 4.05 -11.04
N ILE A 59 6.18 4.81 -10.28
CA ILE A 59 4.73 4.75 -10.26
C ILE A 59 4.17 6.13 -10.59
N HIS A 60 3.49 6.22 -11.72
CA HIS A 60 2.74 7.41 -12.11
C HIS A 60 1.29 7.24 -11.69
N GLN A 61 0.88 7.95 -10.64
CA GLN A 61 -0.46 7.82 -10.07
C GLN A 61 -1.43 8.85 -10.65
N LEU A 62 -0.96 10.06 -10.86
CA LEU A 62 -1.71 11.19 -11.41
C LEU A 62 -0.75 12.01 -12.28
N PRO A 63 -1.24 12.93 -13.11
CA PRO A 63 -0.37 13.72 -13.99
C PRO A 63 0.82 14.37 -13.28
N ASP A 64 0.64 14.75 -11.99
CA ASP A 64 1.64 15.48 -11.22
C ASP A 64 2.17 14.72 -10.00
N PHE A 65 1.86 13.42 -9.88
CA PHE A 65 2.29 12.62 -8.75
C PHE A 65 3.11 11.41 -9.21
N LEU A 66 4.41 11.46 -8.96
CA LEU A 66 5.37 10.42 -9.28
C LEU A 66 5.99 9.85 -8.00
N ILE A 67 5.83 8.56 -7.77
CA ILE A 67 6.61 7.82 -6.79
C ILE A 67 7.75 7.15 -7.53
N HIS A 68 8.97 7.47 -7.13
CA HIS A 68 10.18 6.98 -7.77
C HIS A 68 11.17 6.45 -6.74
N SER A 69 11.82 5.36 -7.06
CA SER A 69 12.96 4.86 -6.29
C SER A 69 14.07 4.39 -7.22
N ASN A 70 15.28 4.92 -7.02
CA ASN A 70 16.51 4.50 -7.71
C ASN A 70 17.17 3.28 -7.05
N ALA A 71 16.69 2.85 -5.91
CA ALA A 71 17.23 1.74 -5.16
C ALA A 71 16.11 0.79 -4.72
N ARG A 72 16.48 -0.42 -4.35
CA ARG A 72 15.56 -1.38 -3.76
C ARG A 72 14.99 -0.82 -2.45
N LYS A 73 13.67 -0.80 -2.33
CA LYS A 73 12.92 -0.28 -1.19
C LYS A 73 11.78 -1.22 -0.83
N ASP A 74 11.34 -1.17 0.42
CA ASP A 74 10.15 -1.87 0.83
C ASP A 74 8.90 -1.07 0.47
N ILE A 75 7.85 -1.79 0.08
CA ILE A 75 6.47 -1.35 0.16
C ILE A 75 5.85 -2.00 1.39
N VAL A 76 5.09 -1.22 2.15
CA VAL A 76 4.36 -1.69 3.31
C VAL A 76 2.88 -1.42 3.10
N ILE A 77 2.06 -2.47 3.16
CA ILE A 77 0.59 -2.38 3.13
C ILE A 77 0.09 -2.81 4.50
N GLN A 78 -0.69 -1.95 5.13
CA GLN A 78 -1.17 -2.18 6.49
C GLN A 78 -2.66 -1.92 6.58
N ARG A 79 -3.40 -2.87 7.14
CA ARG A 79 -4.71 -2.60 7.74
C ARG A 79 -4.49 -2.22 9.19
N ALA A 80 -4.88 -1.04 9.55
CA ALA A 80 -4.69 -0.48 10.88
C ALA A 80 -6.02 -0.06 11.49
N VAL A 81 -6.16 -0.24 12.80
CA VAL A 81 -7.33 0.18 13.56
C VAL A 81 -6.88 1.22 14.59
N PHE A 82 -7.48 2.41 14.54
CA PHE A 82 -7.15 3.52 15.40
C PHE A 82 -8.33 3.83 16.34
N ALA A 83 -8.04 3.94 17.63
CA ALA A 83 -9.01 4.38 18.60
C ALA A 83 -9.41 5.86 18.36
N PRO A 84 -10.61 6.29 18.80
CA PRO A 84 -10.99 7.70 18.77
C PRO A 84 -9.97 8.62 19.43
N GLY A 85 -9.77 9.80 18.83
CA GLY A 85 -8.82 10.80 19.31
C GLY A 85 -7.55 10.90 18.49
N ALA A 86 -6.59 11.67 19.00
CA ALA A 86 -5.33 11.96 18.31
C ALA A 86 -4.29 10.84 18.53
N GLY A 87 -3.69 10.37 17.43
CA GLY A 87 -2.53 9.50 17.46
C GLY A 87 -1.24 10.25 17.82
N PRO A 88 -0.12 9.53 17.92
CA PRO A 88 1.18 10.15 18.15
C PRO A 88 1.70 10.89 16.92
N TRP A 89 2.47 11.94 17.14
CA TRP A 89 3.21 12.63 16.10
C TRP A 89 4.33 11.75 15.54
N HIS A 90 4.44 11.67 14.23
CA HIS A 90 5.42 10.85 13.55
C HIS A 90 5.75 11.36 12.14
N THR A 91 6.70 10.69 11.48
CA THR A 91 7.04 10.87 10.08
C THR A 91 7.15 9.52 9.39
N HIS A 92 7.22 9.52 8.06
CA HIS A 92 7.52 8.35 7.24
C HIS A 92 8.71 8.62 6.32
N PRO A 93 9.60 7.62 6.06
CA PRO A 93 10.72 7.78 5.14
C PRO A 93 10.30 7.96 3.68
N GLY A 94 9.06 7.65 3.36
CA GLY A 94 8.50 7.77 2.02
C GLY A 94 7.01 8.10 2.07
N PRO A 95 6.38 8.39 0.92
CA PRO A 95 4.98 8.77 0.88
C PRO A 95 4.05 7.63 1.28
N SER A 96 2.92 7.99 1.90
CA SER A 96 1.86 7.07 2.28
C SER A 96 0.54 7.45 1.63
N PHE A 97 -0.25 6.45 1.26
CA PHE A 97 -1.64 6.58 0.85
C PHE A 97 -2.51 5.97 1.93
N VAL A 98 -3.42 6.75 2.47
CA VAL A 98 -4.34 6.35 3.53
C VAL A 98 -5.76 6.33 3.00
N TYR A 99 -6.38 5.17 3.00
CA TYR A 99 -7.77 4.97 2.62
C TYR A 99 -8.60 4.58 3.84
N VAL A 100 -9.71 5.29 4.06
CA VAL A 100 -10.62 5.01 5.19
C VAL A 100 -11.57 3.89 4.77
N ILE A 101 -11.56 2.77 5.52
CA ILE A 101 -12.49 1.66 5.35
C ILE A 101 -13.72 1.86 6.24
N GLU A 102 -13.49 2.26 7.51
CA GLU A 102 -14.51 2.52 8.52
C GLU A 102 -14.12 3.72 9.37
N GLY A 103 -15.10 4.41 9.92
CA GLY A 103 -14.89 5.58 10.77
C GLY A 103 -14.54 6.85 9.99
N GLU A 104 -14.00 7.83 10.69
CA GLU A 104 -13.67 9.15 10.15
C GLU A 104 -12.34 9.62 10.71
N ILE A 105 -11.47 10.15 9.85
CA ILE A 105 -10.19 10.71 10.27
C ILE A 105 -9.96 12.09 9.65
N LYS A 106 -9.14 12.89 10.32
CA LYS A 106 -8.37 13.98 9.71
C LYS A 106 -6.88 13.75 9.95
N VAL A 107 -6.04 14.41 9.19
CA VAL A 107 -4.59 14.42 9.41
C VAL A 107 -4.19 15.82 9.87
N GLU A 108 -3.56 15.90 11.03
CA GLU A 108 -2.91 17.11 11.49
C GLU A 108 -1.43 17.07 11.08
N MET A 109 -0.94 18.21 10.58
CA MET A 109 0.40 18.32 9.99
C MET A 109 1.10 19.53 10.55
N PHE A 110 2.44 19.45 10.62
CA PHE A 110 3.27 20.58 10.99
C PHE A 110 4.38 20.80 9.98
N THR A 111 4.50 22.04 9.54
CA THR A 111 5.66 22.51 8.78
C THR A 111 6.22 23.80 9.41
N LYS A 112 7.53 24.02 9.29
CA LYS A 112 8.16 25.25 9.79
C LYS A 112 7.62 26.51 9.11
N LYS A 113 7.12 26.40 7.89
CA LYS A 113 6.63 27.51 7.09
C LYS A 113 5.20 27.90 7.44
N GLU A 114 4.35 26.89 7.63
CA GLU A 114 2.90 27.10 7.75
C GLU A 114 2.39 26.87 9.17
N GLY A 115 3.25 26.34 10.06
CA GLY A 115 2.84 25.92 11.39
C GLY A 115 1.96 24.69 11.35
N CYS A 116 0.98 24.65 12.26
CA CYS A 116 0.00 23.59 12.37
C CYS A 116 -1.11 23.76 11.32
N THR A 117 -1.37 22.73 10.56
CA THR A 117 -2.46 22.65 9.57
C THR A 117 -3.19 21.33 9.71
N GLU A 118 -4.38 21.23 9.13
CA GLU A 118 -5.15 19.98 9.13
C GLU A 118 -5.85 19.77 7.78
N THR A 119 -6.12 18.51 7.46
CA THR A 119 -6.90 18.14 6.29
C THR A 119 -8.41 18.27 6.57
N PRO A 120 -9.26 18.29 5.52
CA PRO A 120 -10.66 17.90 5.66
C PRO A 120 -10.80 16.51 6.28
N VAL A 121 -11.98 16.20 6.78
CA VAL A 121 -12.30 14.86 7.29
C VAL A 121 -12.43 13.88 6.12
N PHE A 122 -11.75 12.75 6.23
CA PHE A 122 -11.89 11.62 5.31
C PHE A 122 -12.83 10.58 5.89
N VAL A 123 -13.72 10.07 5.04
CA VAL A 123 -14.72 9.04 5.34
C VAL A 123 -14.62 7.91 4.32
N PRO A 124 -15.22 6.75 4.56
CA PRO A 124 -15.30 5.68 3.56
C PRO A 124 -15.86 6.18 2.22
N GLY A 125 -15.20 5.81 1.11
CA GLY A 125 -15.58 6.26 -0.24
C GLY A 125 -15.01 7.61 -0.67
N ASN A 126 -14.40 8.37 0.22
CA ASN A 126 -13.63 9.56 -0.16
C ASN A 126 -12.30 9.17 -0.82
N PRO A 127 -11.71 10.11 -1.61
CA PRO A 127 -10.34 9.92 -2.06
C PRO A 127 -9.42 9.74 -0.84
N TYR A 128 -8.34 9.02 -1.06
CA TYR A 128 -7.33 8.75 -0.04
C TYR A 128 -6.61 10.03 0.39
N ALA A 129 -6.17 10.06 1.65
CA ALA A 129 -5.18 11.04 2.11
C ALA A 129 -3.79 10.67 1.61
N VAL A 130 -2.99 11.66 1.25
CA VAL A 130 -1.58 11.50 0.92
C VAL A 130 -0.74 12.14 2.01
N GLU A 131 0.13 11.34 2.63
CA GLU A 131 1.14 11.81 3.57
C GLU A 131 2.48 11.84 2.83
N VAL A 132 3.09 13.01 2.74
CA VAL A 132 4.40 13.15 2.07
C VAL A 132 5.54 12.67 2.99
N ALA A 133 6.65 12.25 2.36
CA ALA A 133 7.83 11.82 3.09
C ALA A 133 8.33 12.90 4.06
N ASP A 134 8.82 12.48 5.22
CA ASP A 134 9.44 13.30 6.27
C ASP A 134 8.56 14.43 6.86
N MET A 135 7.30 14.52 6.47
CA MET A 135 6.37 15.46 7.06
C MET A 135 5.98 15.01 8.47
N VAL A 136 6.07 15.91 9.45
CA VAL A 136 5.59 15.65 10.83
C VAL A 136 4.06 15.76 10.82
N HIS A 137 3.40 14.67 11.17
CA HIS A 137 1.94 14.59 11.18
C HIS A 137 1.41 13.57 12.19
N ARG A 138 0.10 13.58 12.38
CA ARG A 138 -0.63 12.53 13.10
C ARG A 138 -2.04 12.35 12.51
N ALA A 139 -2.55 11.13 12.58
CA ALA A 139 -3.97 10.88 12.34
C ALA A 139 -4.79 11.20 13.58
N VAL A 140 -5.95 11.80 13.38
CA VAL A 140 -6.93 12.06 14.43
C VAL A 140 -8.23 11.39 14.02
N VAL A 141 -8.68 10.42 14.80
CA VAL A 141 -9.99 9.78 14.62
C VAL A 141 -11.05 10.69 15.23
N VAL A 142 -11.95 11.20 14.39
CA VAL A 142 -13.01 12.14 14.80
C VAL A 142 -14.37 11.44 15.01
N SER A 143 -14.51 10.20 14.52
CA SER A 143 -15.68 9.36 14.85
C SER A 143 -15.66 8.91 16.31
N ALA A 144 -16.85 8.61 16.85
CA ALA A 144 -16.98 8.04 18.21
C ALA A 144 -16.44 6.60 18.29
N GLU A 145 -16.50 5.87 17.18
CA GLU A 145 -16.01 4.51 17.04
C GLU A 145 -14.60 4.52 16.43
N PRO A 146 -13.83 3.44 16.61
CA PRO A 146 -12.52 3.29 15.98
C PRO A 146 -12.57 3.43 14.46
N ALA A 147 -11.54 4.01 13.88
CA ALA A 147 -11.37 4.05 12.42
C ALA A 147 -10.52 2.88 11.94
N VAL A 148 -10.92 2.30 10.82
CA VAL A 148 -10.18 1.25 10.11
C VAL A 148 -9.61 1.84 8.84
N LEU A 149 -8.29 1.76 8.69
CA LEU A 149 -7.55 2.33 7.57
C LEU A 149 -6.81 1.24 6.80
N MET A 150 -6.75 1.39 5.48
CA MET A 150 -5.77 0.73 4.64
C MET A 150 -4.68 1.76 4.30
N VAL A 151 -3.47 1.46 4.69
CA VAL A 151 -2.31 2.35 4.48
C VAL A 151 -1.29 1.67 3.60
N THR A 152 -0.91 2.32 2.50
CA THR A 152 0.18 1.85 1.64
C THR A 152 1.32 2.84 1.69
N ARG A 153 2.49 2.39 2.12
CA ARG A 153 3.71 3.20 2.25
C ARG A 153 4.74 2.75 1.22
N PHE A 154 5.35 3.73 0.57
CA PHE A 154 6.36 3.52 -0.46
C PHE A 154 7.73 4.03 0.01
N ASN A 155 8.79 3.63 -0.69
CA ASN A 155 10.16 4.09 -0.47
C ASN A 155 10.72 3.83 0.93
N ILE A 156 10.18 2.86 1.66
CA ILE A 156 10.71 2.51 2.98
C ILE A 156 12.08 1.84 2.80
N PRO A 157 13.14 2.30 3.46
CA PRO A 157 14.42 1.61 3.42
C PRO A 157 14.27 0.15 3.88
N VAL A 158 14.92 -0.77 3.15
CA VAL A 158 14.75 -2.22 3.37
C VAL A 158 15.04 -2.56 4.84
N GLY A 159 14.07 -3.21 5.50
CA GLY A 159 14.20 -3.63 6.89
C GLY A 159 14.08 -2.51 7.94
N GLN A 160 13.96 -1.25 7.54
CA GLN A 160 13.90 -0.13 8.48
C GLN A 160 12.44 0.17 8.92
N PRO A 161 12.24 0.86 10.05
CA PRO A 161 10.93 1.33 10.46
C PRO A 161 10.25 2.15 9.37
N PHE A 162 8.95 1.97 9.20
CA PHE A 162 8.13 2.75 8.28
C PHE A 162 7.43 3.94 8.96
N THR A 163 7.46 3.97 10.29
CA THR A 163 6.99 5.09 11.13
C THR A 163 8.12 5.48 12.06
N ILE A 164 8.43 6.76 12.10
CA ILE A 164 9.50 7.34 12.93
C ILE A 164 8.84 8.32 13.91
N PRO A 165 8.89 8.08 15.22
CA PRO A 165 8.33 8.99 16.21
C PRO A 165 8.87 10.41 16.05
N ALA A 166 8.01 11.40 16.20
CA ALA A 166 8.36 12.81 16.19
C ALA A 166 7.92 13.49 17.49
N ALA A 167 8.65 14.54 17.89
CA ALA A 167 8.25 15.37 19.00
C ALA A 167 6.93 16.09 18.67
N ASP A 168 6.09 16.35 19.70
CA ASP A 168 4.91 17.17 19.57
C ASP A 168 5.33 18.61 19.19
N PRO A 169 4.90 19.13 18.04
CA PRO A 169 5.25 20.48 17.61
C PRO A 169 4.49 21.59 18.33
N GLY A 170 3.59 21.23 19.26
CA GLY A 170 2.76 22.18 20.01
C GLY A 170 1.45 22.56 19.29
N CYS A 171 0.94 21.68 18.40
CA CYS A 171 -0.42 21.80 17.88
C CYS A 171 -1.41 21.23 18.89
#